data_1b818f406405c30fe54b7fdc9ece1503
#
_entry.id   1b818f406405c30fe54b7fdc9ece1503
#
_cell.length_a   1.000
_cell.length_b   1.000
_cell.length_c   1.000
_cell.angle_alpha   90.00
_cell.angle_beta   90.00
_cell.angle_gamma   90.00
#
_symmetry.space_group_name_H-M   'P 1'
#
loop_
_entity.id
_entity.type
_entity.pdbx_description
1 polymer ?
#
loop_
_entity_poly.entity_id
_entity_poly.type
_entity_poly.pdbx_seq_one_letter_code
_entity_poly.pdbx_strand_id
1 'polypeptide(L)'
;ALSSAASDVYKRQIIFAADHGIVDEGVSLSPKEITWQQISNFLHGGAGVNFLCRQHGFELKIVDAGVDYDLPYEKGIINMKVRKSSRNYLYEAAMTEEEMNLCIERGAEVVRQCHAEGCNVLSLGEMGIGNTSSSSMWMTCFTHIPLELCVGAGSGLDNAGVRHKYNLSLIHISEP
;
A
#
# COMPACT_ATOMS: atom_id res chain seq x y z
N ALA A 1 6.14 -46.96 0.10
CA ALA A 1 6.06 -45.69 0.81
C ALA A 1 6.19 -44.58 -0.25
N LEU A 2 5.08 -44.01 -0.67
CA LEU A 2 5.06 -42.79 -1.46
C LEU A 2 5.43 -41.67 -0.50
N SER A 3 6.69 -41.26 -0.47
CA SER A 3 7.11 -39.98 0.03
C SER A 3 6.39 -38.96 -0.84
N SER A 4 5.28 -38.40 -0.35
CA SER A 4 4.81 -37.13 -0.84
C SER A 4 5.92 -36.16 -0.51
N ALA A 5 6.71 -35.76 -1.49
CA ALA A 5 7.43 -34.52 -1.45
C ALA A 5 6.36 -33.44 -1.33
N ALA A 6 5.94 -33.14 -0.10
CA ALA A 6 5.34 -31.86 0.19
C ALA A 6 6.40 -30.88 -0.27
N SER A 7 6.18 -30.23 -1.40
CA SER A 7 7.04 -29.17 -1.85
C SER A 7 7.14 -28.20 -0.67
N ASP A 8 8.35 -27.93 -0.20
CA ASP A 8 8.56 -26.94 0.85
C ASP A 8 8.02 -25.61 0.34
N VAL A 9 6.79 -25.29 0.76
CA VAL A 9 6.13 -24.08 0.33
C VAL A 9 6.59 -22.96 1.27
N TYR A 10 7.49 -22.13 0.77
CA TYR A 10 7.96 -20.97 1.50
C TYR A 10 7.14 -19.74 1.08
N LYS A 11 6.34 -19.25 2.02
CA LYS A 11 5.32 -18.23 1.78
C LYS A 11 5.70 -16.92 2.46
N ARG A 12 5.57 -15.83 1.73
CA ARG A 12 5.73 -14.46 2.25
C ARG A 12 4.51 -13.60 2.01
N GLN A 13 4.13 -12.85 3.02
CA GLN A 13 3.27 -11.69 2.93
C GLN A 13 4.16 -10.44 2.90
N ILE A 14 4.07 -9.64 1.86
CA ILE A 14 4.77 -8.35 1.77
C ILE A 14 3.74 -7.26 1.94
N ILE A 15 4.02 -6.28 2.81
CA ILE A 15 3.23 -5.05 2.95
C ILE A 15 4.10 -3.89 2.50
N PHE A 16 3.69 -3.24 1.41
CA PHE A 16 4.26 -1.98 0.96
C PHE A 16 3.57 -0.83 1.68
N ALA A 17 4.33 -0.01 2.38
CA ALA A 17 3.79 1.11 3.14
C ALA A 17 4.21 2.44 2.52
N ALA A 18 3.25 3.35 2.34
CA ALA A 18 3.49 4.69 1.83
C ALA A 18 2.39 5.66 2.28
N ASP A 19 2.71 6.92 2.41
CA ASP A 19 1.73 7.97 2.63
C ASP A 19 1.32 8.65 1.32
N HIS A 20 0.14 9.27 1.34
CA HIS A 20 -0.50 9.88 0.19
C HIS A 20 -0.81 11.34 0.46
N GLY A 21 -0.31 12.26 -0.38
CA GLY A 21 -0.52 13.70 -0.23
C GLY A 21 -1.98 14.13 -0.28
N ILE A 22 -2.84 13.34 -0.93
CA ILE A 22 -4.29 13.62 -0.99
C ILE A 22 -4.99 13.57 0.38
N VAL A 23 -4.36 13.01 1.40
CA VAL A 23 -4.92 12.96 2.77
C VAL A 23 -5.19 14.38 3.30
N ASP A 24 -4.39 15.36 2.90
CA ASP A 24 -4.54 16.75 3.31
C ASP A 24 -5.89 17.35 2.88
N GLU A 25 -6.58 16.72 1.92
CA GLU A 25 -7.90 17.13 1.44
C GLU A 25 -9.06 16.45 2.21
N GLY A 26 -8.80 15.79 3.33
CA GLY A 26 -9.84 15.20 4.16
C GLY A 26 -10.53 13.96 3.57
N VAL A 27 -9.83 13.20 2.74
CA VAL A 27 -10.33 11.95 2.14
C VAL A 27 -10.34 10.75 3.10
N SER A 28 -9.90 10.96 4.34
CA SER A 28 -9.87 9.94 5.40
C SER A 28 -10.16 10.58 6.74
N LEU A 29 -10.85 9.85 7.62
CA LEU A 29 -11.03 10.23 9.03
C LEU A 29 -9.76 10.00 9.86
N SER A 30 -8.90 9.09 9.41
CA SER A 30 -7.64 8.78 10.09
C SER A 30 -6.55 9.77 9.64
N PRO A 31 -5.78 10.34 10.57
CA PRO A 31 -4.64 11.18 10.24
C PRO A 31 -3.48 10.34 9.67
N LYS A 32 -2.53 11.00 8.98
CA LYS A 32 -1.36 10.34 8.33
C LYS A 32 -0.54 9.50 9.30
N GLU A 33 -0.43 9.96 10.54
CA GLU A 33 0.37 9.30 11.59
C GLU A 33 -0.04 7.84 11.82
N ILE A 34 -1.27 7.49 11.51
CA ILE A 34 -1.75 6.10 11.61
C ILE A 34 -0.92 5.17 10.71
N THR A 35 -0.39 5.64 9.58
CA THR A 35 0.45 4.81 8.70
C THR A 35 1.67 4.27 9.46
N TRP A 36 2.49 5.13 10.04
CA TRP A 36 3.69 4.67 10.76
C TRP A 36 3.36 3.96 12.08
N GLN A 37 2.27 4.35 12.76
CA GLN A 37 1.80 3.65 13.96
C GLN A 37 1.38 2.22 13.64
N GLN A 38 0.72 2.01 12.50
CA GLN A 38 0.34 0.68 12.05
C GLN A 38 1.55 -0.16 11.64
N ILE A 39 2.59 0.45 11.06
CA ILE A 39 3.87 -0.23 10.82
C ILE A 39 4.49 -0.69 12.14
N SER A 40 4.49 0.16 13.16
CA SER A 40 4.93 -0.22 14.50
C SER A 40 4.12 -1.40 15.05
N ASN A 41 2.80 -1.40 14.85
CA ASN A 41 1.94 -2.51 15.23
C ASN A 41 2.28 -3.81 14.49
N PHE A 42 2.60 -3.74 13.19
CA PHE A 42 3.08 -4.90 12.42
C PHE A 42 4.37 -5.47 12.99
N LEU A 43 5.33 -4.62 13.35
CA LEU A 43 6.62 -5.04 13.93
C LEU A 43 6.43 -5.75 15.29
N HIS A 44 5.46 -5.32 16.08
CA HIS A 44 5.14 -5.92 17.36
C HIS A 44 4.17 -7.12 17.28
N GLY A 45 3.73 -7.47 16.07
CA GLY A 45 2.88 -8.66 15.87
C GLY A 45 1.42 -8.49 16.25
N GLY A 46 0.93 -7.25 16.44
CA GLY A 46 -0.39 -6.95 16.99
C GLY A 46 -1.52 -6.82 15.95
N ALA A 47 -1.20 -6.74 14.68
CA ALA A 47 -2.20 -6.55 13.63
C ALA A 47 -2.84 -7.86 13.15
N GLY A 48 -4.02 -7.75 12.53
CA GLY A 48 -4.71 -8.90 11.94
C GLY A 48 -3.87 -9.69 10.93
N VAL A 49 -3.06 -8.98 10.10
CA VAL A 49 -2.15 -9.63 9.16
C VAL A 49 -1.10 -10.49 9.87
N ASN A 50 -0.60 -10.06 11.02
CA ASN A 50 0.35 -10.85 11.81
C ASN A 50 -0.30 -12.16 12.29
N PHE A 51 -1.55 -12.08 12.73
CA PHE A 51 -2.31 -13.26 13.14
C PHE A 51 -2.50 -14.23 11.97
N LEU A 52 -2.97 -13.73 10.82
CA LEU A 52 -3.18 -14.54 9.62
C LEU A 52 -1.87 -15.15 9.08
N CYS A 53 -0.77 -14.39 9.10
CA CYS A 53 0.54 -14.90 8.70
C CYS A 53 0.99 -16.06 9.58
N ARG A 54 0.85 -15.92 10.91
CA ARG A 54 1.18 -17.02 11.85
C ARG A 54 0.29 -18.23 11.61
N GLN A 55 -1.01 -18.03 11.43
CA GLN A 55 -1.96 -19.12 11.23
C GLN A 55 -1.70 -19.92 9.94
N HIS A 56 -1.30 -19.23 8.86
CA HIS A 56 -1.13 -19.84 7.53
C HIS A 56 0.33 -20.09 7.14
N GLY A 57 1.28 -19.86 8.04
CA GLY A 57 2.70 -20.10 7.81
C GLY A 57 3.32 -19.16 6.78
N PHE A 58 2.93 -17.88 6.78
CA PHE A 58 3.57 -16.83 6.01
C PHE A 58 4.62 -16.09 6.85
N GLU A 59 5.76 -15.79 6.26
CA GLU A 59 6.68 -14.80 6.79
C GLU A 59 6.20 -13.41 6.39
N LEU A 60 6.04 -12.49 7.36
CA LEU A 60 5.66 -11.11 7.10
C LEU A 60 6.90 -10.26 6.85
N LYS A 61 6.94 -9.54 5.73
CA LYS A 61 7.93 -8.51 5.41
C LYS A 61 7.23 -7.16 5.23
N ILE A 62 7.84 -6.11 5.76
CA ILE A 62 7.37 -4.73 5.67
C ILE A 62 8.34 -3.96 4.82
N VAL A 63 7.84 -3.28 3.81
CA VAL A 63 8.61 -2.46 2.86
C VAL A 63 8.16 -1.02 3.02
N ASP A 64 9.08 -0.15 3.34
CA ASP A 64 8.86 1.29 3.28
C ASP A 64 9.04 1.75 1.83
N ALA A 65 7.93 2.04 1.16
CA ALA A 65 7.90 2.55 -0.20
C ALA A 65 7.74 4.08 -0.27
N GLY A 66 7.38 4.72 0.86
CA GLY A 66 7.18 6.17 0.87
C GLY A 66 6.47 6.71 2.12
N VAL A 67 6.71 6.13 3.27
CA VAL A 67 6.12 6.62 4.53
C VAL A 67 6.72 7.99 4.90
N ASP A 68 5.87 8.92 5.30
CA ASP A 68 6.28 10.28 5.74
C ASP A 68 6.75 10.27 7.20
N TYR A 69 7.64 9.35 7.50
CA TYR A 69 8.26 9.20 8.82
C TYR A 69 9.63 8.53 8.67
N ASP A 70 10.54 8.80 9.60
CA ASP A 70 11.84 8.14 9.64
C ASP A 70 11.73 6.84 10.44
N LEU A 71 11.54 5.75 9.70
CA LEU A 71 11.28 4.43 10.28
C LEU A 71 12.57 3.77 10.83
N PRO A 72 12.45 2.93 11.87
CA PRO A 72 13.58 2.21 12.45
C PRO A 72 13.95 0.98 11.60
N TYR A 73 14.73 1.19 10.52
CA TYR A 73 15.09 0.13 9.57
C TYR A 73 15.88 -1.02 10.21
N GLU A 74 16.60 -0.76 11.28
CA GLU A 74 17.32 -1.77 12.07
C GLU A 74 16.39 -2.84 12.68
N LYS A 75 15.07 -2.57 12.71
CA LYS A 75 14.04 -3.53 13.15
C LYS A 75 13.52 -4.43 12.03
N GLY A 76 14.19 -4.45 10.88
CA GLY A 76 13.87 -5.37 9.78
C GLY A 76 12.87 -4.84 8.75
N ILE A 77 12.64 -3.54 8.70
CA ILE A 77 11.90 -2.89 7.62
C ILE A 77 12.82 -2.76 6.40
N ILE A 78 12.33 -3.20 5.25
CA ILE A 78 13.05 -3.07 3.97
C ILE A 78 12.88 -1.63 3.48
N ASN A 79 14.01 -0.90 3.36
CA ASN A 79 13.98 0.47 2.87
C ASN A 79 13.99 0.50 1.34
N MET A 80 12.84 0.80 0.76
CA MET A 80 12.65 1.04 -0.68
C MET A 80 12.03 2.42 -0.93
N LYS A 81 12.11 3.32 0.06
CA LYS A 81 11.55 4.68 0.00
C LYS A 81 12.16 5.48 -1.15
N VAL A 82 11.33 5.92 -2.08
CA VAL A 82 11.70 6.84 -3.16
C VAL A 82 11.63 8.28 -2.66
N ARG A 83 10.57 8.61 -1.95
CA ARG A 83 10.35 9.90 -1.30
C ARG A 83 9.42 9.72 -0.09
N LYS A 84 9.36 10.72 0.78
CA LYS A 84 8.35 10.81 1.85
C LYS A 84 7.03 11.27 1.23
N SER A 85 5.97 10.47 1.36
CA SER A 85 4.63 10.68 0.79
C SER A 85 4.62 10.87 -0.74
N SER A 86 3.52 10.62 -1.40
CA SER A 86 3.28 11.17 -2.74
C SER A 86 2.96 12.68 -2.65
N ARG A 87 3.04 13.40 -3.78
CA ARG A 87 2.47 14.75 -3.85
C ARG A 87 0.94 14.66 -3.82
N ASN A 88 0.32 15.78 -3.49
CA ASN A 88 -1.13 15.88 -3.57
C ASN A 88 -1.55 16.02 -5.04
N TYR A 89 -2.13 14.96 -5.58
CA TYR A 89 -2.53 14.94 -6.98
C TYR A 89 -3.68 15.91 -7.32
N LEU A 90 -4.27 16.58 -6.33
CA LEU A 90 -5.23 17.67 -6.59
C LEU A 90 -4.55 18.88 -7.25
N TYR A 91 -3.26 19.11 -6.99
CA TYR A 91 -2.54 20.29 -7.44
C TYR A 91 -1.42 20.01 -8.44
N GLU A 92 -0.86 18.81 -8.40
CA GLU A 92 0.26 18.40 -9.25
C GLU A 92 0.32 16.88 -9.40
N ALA A 93 1.12 16.37 -10.31
CA ALA A 93 1.31 14.92 -10.44
C ALA A 93 1.82 14.30 -9.13
N ALA A 94 1.20 13.20 -8.69
CA ALA A 94 1.53 12.51 -7.43
C ALA A 94 3.01 12.11 -7.34
N MET A 95 3.62 11.80 -8.48
CA MET A 95 5.04 11.48 -8.63
C MET A 95 5.52 11.86 -10.03
N THR A 96 6.82 12.05 -10.21
CA THR A 96 7.42 12.20 -11.53
C THR A 96 7.52 10.84 -12.22
N GLU A 97 7.78 10.83 -13.52
CA GLU A 97 8.01 9.60 -14.27
C GLU A 97 9.23 8.82 -13.73
N GLU A 98 10.28 9.53 -13.36
CA GLU A 98 11.48 8.92 -12.75
C GLU A 98 11.15 8.28 -11.39
N GLU A 99 10.38 8.97 -10.54
CA GLU A 99 9.93 8.44 -9.25
C GLU A 99 9.05 7.19 -9.46
N MET A 100 8.14 7.22 -10.43
CA MET A 100 7.27 6.08 -10.78
C MET A 100 8.11 4.88 -11.24
N ASN A 101 9.03 5.09 -12.19
CA ASN A 101 9.90 4.03 -12.69
C ASN A 101 10.76 3.44 -11.58
N LEU A 102 11.29 4.27 -10.68
CA LEU A 102 12.06 3.82 -9.54
C LEU A 102 11.21 3.01 -8.54
N CYS A 103 9.95 3.37 -8.33
CA CYS A 103 9.02 2.57 -7.51
C CYS A 103 8.80 1.17 -8.10
N ILE A 104 8.59 1.09 -9.42
CA ILE A 104 8.41 -0.19 -10.13
C ILE A 104 9.67 -1.05 -10.00
N GLU A 105 10.84 -0.46 -10.21
CA GLU A 105 12.13 -1.15 -10.13
C GLU A 105 12.41 -1.67 -8.72
N ARG A 106 12.16 -0.87 -7.69
CA ARG A 106 12.30 -1.28 -6.27
C ARG A 106 11.31 -2.37 -5.87
N GLY A 107 10.07 -2.30 -6.37
CA GLY A 107 9.10 -3.38 -6.19
C GLY A 107 9.57 -4.70 -6.81
N ALA A 108 10.09 -4.65 -8.03
CA ALA A 108 10.66 -5.81 -8.71
C ALA A 108 11.89 -6.36 -7.96
N GLU A 109 12.73 -5.50 -7.39
CA GLU A 109 13.87 -5.90 -6.57
C GLU A 109 13.44 -6.68 -5.33
N VAL A 110 12.43 -6.24 -4.61
CA VAL A 110 11.89 -6.98 -3.45
C VAL A 110 11.44 -8.39 -3.85
N VAL A 111 10.78 -8.53 -5.00
CA VAL A 111 10.35 -9.84 -5.51
C VAL A 111 11.55 -10.72 -5.87
N ARG A 112 12.57 -10.17 -6.55
CA ARG A 112 13.81 -10.91 -6.87
C ARG A 112 14.52 -11.40 -5.61
N GLN A 113 14.62 -10.57 -4.58
CA GLN A 113 15.21 -10.94 -3.29
C GLN A 113 14.43 -12.08 -2.63
N CYS A 114 13.10 -11.98 -2.59
CA CYS A 114 12.26 -13.06 -2.07
C CYS A 114 12.47 -14.38 -2.83
N HIS A 115 12.55 -14.32 -4.15
CA HIS A 115 12.80 -15.51 -4.97
C HIS A 115 14.19 -16.10 -4.71
N ALA A 116 15.23 -15.26 -4.63
CA ALA A 116 16.60 -15.70 -4.34
C ALA A 116 16.72 -16.38 -2.96
N GLU A 117 15.89 -15.99 -2.01
CA GLU A 117 15.80 -16.60 -0.68
C GLU A 117 14.89 -17.85 -0.64
N GLY A 118 14.43 -18.33 -1.79
CA GLY A 118 13.64 -19.57 -1.94
C GLY A 118 12.13 -19.39 -1.73
N CYS A 119 11.63 -18.16 -1.60
CA CYS A 119 10.19 -17.93 -1.52
C CYS A 119 9.52 -18.29 -2.86
N ASN A 120 8.49 -19.10 -2.80
CA ASN A 120 7.75 -19.57 -3.97
C ASN A 120 6.26 -19.23 -3.96
N VAL A 121 5.78 -18.59 -2.87
CA VAL A 121 4.43 -18.02 -2.78
C VAL A 121 4.51 -16.63 -2.18
N LEU A 122 4.10 -15.63 -2.95
CA LEU A 122 3.99 -14.24 -2.49
C LEU A 122 2.52 -13.83 -2.36
N SER A 123 2.20 -13.22 -1.23
CA SER A 123 0.98 -12.43 -1.04
C SER A 123 1.39 -10.97 -0.89
N LEU A 124 0.71 -10.09 -1.61
CA LEU A 124 0.99 -8.66 -1.60
C LEU A 124 -0.10 -7.92 -0.85
N GLY A 125 0.30 -6.95 -0.07
CA GLY A 125 -0.58 -6.03 0.63
C GLY A 125 0.01 -4.63 0.65
N GLU A 126 -0.79 -3.68 1.06
CA GLU A 126 -0.36 -2.31 1.20
C GLU A 126 -0.88 -1.69 2.50
N MET A 127 -0.22 -0.62 2.94
CA MET A 127 -0.64 0.21 4.05
C MET A 127 -0.34 1.68 3.76
N GLY A 128 -1.37 2.52 3.79
CA GLY A 128 -1.22 3.95 3.64
C GLY A 128 -2.54 4.68 3.83
N ILE A 129 -2.58 5.64 4.74
CA ILE A 129 -3.79 6.45 4.88
C ILE A 129 -4.03 7.25 3.60
N GLY A 130 -5.27 7.22 3.09
CA GLY A 130 -5.64 7.84 1.81
C GLY A 130 -5.47 6.96 0.57
N ASN A 131 -4.88 5.78 0.69
CA ASN A 131 -4.65 4.81 -0.39
C ASN A 131 -5.89 4.48 -1.22
N THR A 132 -7.06 4.37 -0.57
CA THR A 132 -8.32 4.04 -1.25
C THR A 132 -8.79 5.12 -2.23
N SER A 133 -8.36 6.38 -2.08
CA SER A 133 -8.62 7.43 -3.07
C SER A 133 -7.87 7.17 -4.37
N SER A 134 -6.57 6.92 -4.27
CA SER A 134 -5.74 6.56 -5.42
C SER A 134 -6.22 5.27 -6.09
N SER A 135 -6.56 4.25 -5.30
CA SER A 135 -7.06 2.96 -5.79
C SER A 135 -8.38 3.11 -6.56
N SER A 136 -9.29 3.98 -6.12
CA SER A 136 -10.55 4.25 -6.82
C SER A 136 -10.31 4.88 -8.19
N MET A 137 -9.37 5.83 -8.28
CA MET A 137 -8.98 6.44 -9.56
C MET A 137 -8.35 5.42 -10.52
N TRP A 138 -7.42 4.60 -10.02
CA TRP A 138 -6.82 3.53 -10.82
C TRP A 138 -7.87 2.56 -11.34
N MET A 139 -8.82 2.17 -10.48
CA MET A 139 -9.91 1.28 -10.86
C MET A 139 -10.72 1.86 -12.02
N THR A 140 -11.12 3.13 -11.94
CA THR A 140 -11.83 3.81 -13.03
C THR A 140 -11.00 3.89 -14.30
N CYS A 141 -9.73 4.29 -14.20
CA CYS A 141 -8.86 4.46 -15.37
C CYS A 141 -8.60 3.14 -16.10
N PHE A 142 -8.40 2.03 -15.39
CA PHE A 142 -8.08 0.75 -16.03
C PHE A 142 -9.29 -0.07 -16.44
N THR A 143 -10.42 0.07 -15.74
CA THR A 143 -11.59 -0.78 -15.99
C THR A 143 -12.71 -0.07 -16.69
N HIS A 144 -12.66 1.28 -16.79
CA HIS A 144 -13.72 2.14 -17.29
C HIS A 144 -15.04 2.05 -16.48
N ILE A 145 -14.97 1.49 -15.27
CA ILE A 145 -16.10 1.52 -14.32
C ILE A 145 -16.31 2.98 -13.87
N PRO A 146 -17.55 3.48 -13.86
CA PRO A 146 -17.84 4.84 -13.40
C PRO A 146 -17.26 5.11 -12.00
N LEU A 147 -16.65 6.27 -11.82
CA LEU A 147 -15.96 6.65 -10.59
C LEU A 147 -16.85 6.54 -9.35
N GLU A 148 -18.13 6.86 -9.47
CA GLU A 148 -19.10 6.75 -8.40
C GLU A 148 -19.29 5.33 -7.85
N LEU A 149 -18.97 4.32 -8.66
CA LEU A 149 -18.99 2.90 -8.25
C LEU A 149 -17.66 2.43 -7.68
N CYS A 150 -16.59 3.20 -7.88
CA CYS A 150 -15.25 2.89 -7.42
C CYS A 150 -14.93 3.54 -6.07
N VAL A 151 -15.51 4.72 -5.78
CA VAL A 151 -15.25 5.46 -4.55
C VAL A 151 -16.06 4.88 -3.40
N GLY A 152 -15.37 4.55 -2.32
CA GLY A 152 -15.97 4.00 -1.10
C GLY A 152 -15.58 4.75 0.17
N ALA A 153 -16.16 4.33 1.28
CA ALA A 153 -15.99 4.92 2.60
C ALA A 153 -14.54 4.84 3.14
N GLY A 154 -13.70 3.96 2.57
CA GLY A 154 -12.34 3.74 3.09
C GLY A 154 -12.37 3.33 4.56
N SER A 155 -11.69 4.07 5.42
CA SER A 155 -11.62 3.83 6.85
C SER A 155 -12.83 4.36 7.65
N GLY A 156 -14.00 4.52 7.02
CA GLY A 156 -15.24 4.83 7.74
C GLY A 156 -15.83 6.20 7.48
N LEU A 157 -15.56 6.83 6.33
CA LEU A 157 -16.24 8.05 5.91
C LEU A 157 -17.76 7.85 5.85
N ASP A 158 -18.50 8.84 6.31
CA ASP A 158 -19.93 8.92 6.09
C ASP A 158 -20.29 9.29 4.63
N ASN A 159 -21.56 9.38 4.31
CA ASN A 159 -22.01 9.71 2.96
C ASN A 159 -21.54 11.08 2.46
N ALA A 160 -21.36 12.05 3.36
CA ALA A 160 -20.85 13.38 3.00
C ALA A 160 -19.35 13.31 2.66
N GLY A 161 -18.58 12.59 3.46
CA GLY A 161 -17.16 12.33 3.21
C GLY A 161 -16.91 11.51 1.93
N VAL A 162 -17.74 10.50 1.64
CA VAL A 162 -17.67 9.75 0.37
C VAL A 162 -17.93 10.68 -0.82
N ARG A 163 -18.95 11.56 -0.73
CA ARG A 163 -19.25 12.54 -1.77
C ARG A 163 -18.12 13.55 -1.95
N HIS A 164 -17.52 14.02 -0.87
CA HIS A 164 -16.36 14.91 -0.91
C HIS A 164 -15.20 14.23 -1.65
N LYS A 165 -14.84 13.01 -1.26
CA LYS A 165 -13.82 12.19 -1.91
C LYS A 165 -14.09 11.95 -3.40
N TYR A 166 -15.33 11.69 -3.77
CA TYR A 166 -15.76 11.57 -5.16
C TYR A 166 -15.50 12.86 -5.94
N ASN A 167 -15.92 14.02 -5.41
CA ASN A 167 -15.74 15.30 -6.08
C ASN A 167 -14.26 15.64 -6.31
N LEU A 168 -13.40 15.37 -5.34
CA LEU A 168 -11.94 15.56 -5.49
C LEU A 168 -11.37 14.66 -6.59
N SER A 169 -11.81 13.41 -6.66
CA SER A 169 -11.34 12.46 -7.67
C SER A 169 -11.85 12.79 -9.07
N LEU A 170 -13.05 13.39 -9.18
CA LEU A 170 -13.66 13.76 -10.46
C LEU A 170 -12.88 14.88 -11.17
N ILE A 171 -12.30 15.82 -10.43
CA ILE A 171 -11.53 16.94 -10.99
C ILE A 171 -10.38 16.43 -11.87
N HIS A 172 -9.74 15.33 -11.50
CA HIS A 172 -8.60 14.78 -12.24
C HIS A 172 -8.95 13.88 -13.42
N ILE A 173 -10.14 13.28 -13.42
CA ILE A 173 -10.57 12.37 -14.50
C ILE A 173 -11.22 13.15 -15.63
N SER A 174 -11.75 14.32 -15.35
CA SER A 174 -12.49 15.14 -16.32
C SER A 174 -11.65 16.20 -17.05
N GLU A 175 -10.41 16.45 -16.61
CA GLU A 175 -9.49 17.35 -17.31
C GLU A 175 -8.33 16.54 -17.92
N PRO A 176 -8.17 16.57 -19.27
CA PRO A 176 -7.08 15.89 -19.97
C PRO A 176 -5.72 16.57 -19.72
#